data_e59c983eadc3a01aefa54135752292a5
#
_entry.id   e59c983eadc3a01aefa54135752292a5
#
_cell.length_a   1.000
_cell.length_b   1.000
_cell.length_c   1.000
_cell.angle_alpha   90.00
_cell.angle_beta   90.00
_cell.angle_gamma   90.00
#
_symmetry.space_group_name_H-M   'P 1'
#
loop_
_entity.id
_entity.type
_entity.pdbx_description
1 polymer ?
#
loop_
_entity_poly.entity_id
_entity_poly.type
_entity_poly.pdbx_seq_one_letter_code
_entity_poly.pdbx_strand_id
1 'polypeptide(L)'
;MRIIDSFNKILSKYILPNSILYGQNINKGSRIAGMTNFLDNIKKAEVINTQNSENSLVGFGLGLALGGKTSIYFVKQLDFILLGIDHIVNTLNSLVLEKVKGSFSIITYIVDSGYEGPQSRFHSLQEISNISHVNCIYLIFPDDIEYNLKKINKKIFNIFCLSQKHSRLDINPKCLKKFDNGKILKYSSGNKATVVSIGFASYYAYDKIIKNSINDYDFFVISNPISESFDMIIQSAKKTKKILLFDDSRSPNKNFLDKLELVLNNHSEKIKVSKYYKKDEIIDLYINKDDYQPIIDKKP
;
A
#
# COMPACT_ATOMS: atom_id res chain seq x y z
N MET A 1 12.89 15.38 -2.21
CA MET A 1 12.62 15.03 -0.77
C MET A 1 12.26 13.55 -0.75
N ARG A 2 12.96 12.76 0.06
CA ARG A 2 12.74 11.32 0.14
C ARG A 2 11.28 10.98 0.50
N ILE A 3 10.82 9.80 0.07
CA ILE A 3 9.44 9.33 0.36
C ILE A 3 9.16 9.36 1.86
N ILE A 4 10.08 8.85 2.69
CA ILE A 4 9.91 8.81 4.14
C ILE A 4 9.84 10.21 4.78
N ASP A 5 10.57 11.18 4.25
CA ASP A 5 10.52 12.56 4.75
C ASP A 5 9.19 13.23 4.36
N SER A 6 8.71 12.95 3.14
CA SER A 6 7.37 13.37 2.68
C SER A 6 6.29 12.77 3.56
N PHE A 7 6.36 11.47 3.85
CA PHE A 7 5.42 10.77 4.73
C PHE A 7 5.40 11.41 6.12
N ASN A 8 6.57 11.59 6.77
CA ASN A 8 6.66 12.19 8.10
C ASN A 8 6.05 13.61 8.13
N LYS A 9 6.39 14.44 7.14
CA LYS A 9 5.86 15.79 7.00
C LYS A 9 4.35 15.81 6.81
N ILE A 10 3.83 14.90 5.99
CA ILE A 10 2.40 14.82 5.68
C ILE A 10 1.63 14.27 6.88
N LEU A 11 2.08 13.16 7.48
CA LEU A 11 1.39 12.55 8.62
C LEU A 11 1.27 13.53 9.79
N SER A 12 2.33 14.28 10.09
CA SER A 12 2.33 15.26 11.20
C SER A 12 1.23 16.32 11.08
N LYS A 13 0.79 16.66 9.86
CA LYS A 13 -0.32 17.60 9.63
C LYS A 13 -1.67 17.03 10.06
N TYR A 14 -1.86 15.70 9.89
CA TYR A 14 -3.15 15.03 10.07
C TYR A 14 -3.33 14.38 11.43
N ILE A 15 -2.31 14.37 12.30
CA ILE A 15 -2.47 13.93 13.69
C ILE A 15 -3.40 14.91 14.40
N LEU A 16 -4.48 14.39 15.00
CA LEU A 16 -5.41 15.19 15.79
C LEU A 16 -4.90 15.39 17.22
N PRO A 17 -5.33 16.48 17.90
CA PRO A 17 -5.14 16.59 19.33
C PRO A 17 -5.76 15.39 20.06
N ASN A 18 -5.09 14.94 21.13
CA ASN A 18 -5.51 13.80 21.96
C ASN A 18 -5.58 12.45 21.23
N SER A 19 -4.95 12.34 20.02
CA SER A 19 -4.70 11.04 19.38
C SER A 19 -3.69 10.25 20.20
N ILE A 20 -3.84 8.92 20.19
CA ILE A 20 -2.92 8.00 20.85
C ILE A 20 -2.05 7.33 19.77
N LEU A 21 -0.74 7.61 19.82
CA LEU A 21 0.26 7.07 18.91
C LEU A 21 1.09 6.05 19.67
N TYR A 22 1.09 4.80 19.26
CA TYR A 22 1.75 3.75 20.04
C TYR A 22 2.41 2.69 19.18
N GLY A 23 3.35 1.98 19.78
CA GLY A 23 4.11 0.89 19.15
C GLY A 23 5.48 0.72 19.77
N GLN A 24 6.19 -0.33 19.37
CA GLN A 24 7.53 -0.60 19.87
C GLN A 24 8.56 0.32 19.20
N ASN A 25 9.45 0.91 20.00
CA ASN A 25 10.56 1.75 19.53
C ASN A 25 10.12 2.93 18.63
N ILE A 26 8.94 3.49 18.83
CA ILE A 26 8.44 4.60 18.00
C ILE A 26 9.09 5.93 18.33
N ASN A 27 9.52 6.16 19.56
CA ASN A 27 10.19 7.40 20.00
C ASN A 27 11.64 7.17 20.46
N LYS A 28 12.18 5.96 20.26
CA LYS A 28 13.56 5.57 20.64
C LYS A 28 14.25 4.77 19.52
N GLY A 29 15.57 4.72 19.58
CA GLY A 29 16.37 3.92 18.66
C GLY A 29 16.20 4.32 17.19
N SER A 30 16.00 3.35 16.31
CA SER A 30 15.85 3.57 14.87
C SER A 30 14.50 4.20 14.47
N ARG A 31 13.57 4.35 15.43
CA ARG A 31 12.22 4.89 15.19
C ARG A 31 11.55 4.22 14.01
N ILE A 32 11.58 2.89 14.02
CA ILE A 32 11.07 2.05 12.96
C ILE A 32 11.65 2.49 11.60
N ALA A 33 12.98 2.48 11.47
CA ALA A 33 13.71 2.89 10.27
C ALA A 33 13.32 4.31 9.77
N GLY A 34 13.00 5.22 10.69
CA GLY A 34 12.66 6.62 10.42
C GLY A 34 11.18 6.89 10.17
N MET A 35 10.30 5.88 10.22
CA MET A 35 8.86 6.05 10.03
C MET A 35 8.23 7.03 11.04
N THR A 36 8.77 7.10 12.25
CA THR A 36 8.23 7.90 13.35
C THR A 36 9.09 9.11 13.73
N ASN A 37 9.97 9.56 12.84
CA ASN A 37 10.85 10.73 13.11
C ASN A 37 10.05 12.01 13.37
N PHE A 38 8.83 12.14 12.84
CA PHE A 38 7.98 13.31 13.08
C PHE A 38 7.52 13.45 14.53
N LEU A 39 7.60 12.40 15.35
CA LEU A 39 7.13 12.42 16.75
C LEU A 39 7.88 13.42 17.63
N ASP A 40 9.12 13.79 17.31
CA ASP A 40 9.87 14.81 18.05
C ASP A 40 9.16 16.17 18.09
N ASN A 41 8.37 16.45 17.06
CA ASN A 41 7.67 17.72 16.90
C ASN A 41 6.18 17.64 17.26
N ILE A 42 5.69 16.47 17.70
CA ILE A 42 4.28 16.28 18.08
C ILE A 42 4.09 16.50 19.57
N LYS A 43 3.41 17.62 19.91
CA LYS A 43 3.05 17.96 21.30
C LYS A 43 1.56 17.76 21.60
N LYS A 44 0.74 17.54 20.57
CA LYS A 44 -0.73 17.50 20.66
C LYS A 44 -1.32 16.10 20.83
N ALA A 45 -0.49 15.06 20.75
CA ALA A 45 -0.91 13.67 20.84
C ALA A 45 -0.12 12.96 21.95
N GLU A 46 -0.72 11.91 22.48
CA GLU A 46 -0.07 11.01 23.44
C GLU A 46 0.79 10.00 22.67
N VAL A 47 2.05 9.82 23.07
CA VAL A 47 3.00 8.91 22.45
C VAL A 47 3.41 7.84 23.45
N ILE A 48 3.03 6.58 23.17
CA ILE A 48 3.26 5.45 24.07
C ILE A 48 4.21 4.45 23.39
N ASN A 49 5.40 4.27 24.00
CA ASN A 49 6.31 3.22 23.58
C ASN A 49 5.93 1.92 24.28
N THR A 50 5.57 0.88 23.52
CA THR A 50 5.05 -0.37 24.05
C THR A 50 6.08 -1.50 24.02
N GLN A 51 5.77 -2.60 24.71
CA GLN A 51 6.40 -3.90 24.51
C GLN A 51 5.84 -4.57 23.24
N ASN A 52 6.49 -5.65 22.78
CA ASN A 52 5.99 -6.49 21.71
C ASN A 52 4.85 -7.38 22.21
N SER A 53 3.68 -7.17 21.66
CA SER A 53 2.50 -8.02 21.82
C SER A 53 1.46 -7.64 20.79
N GLU A 54 1.70 -7.97 19.54
CA GLU A 54 0.94 -7.49 18.40
C GLU A 54 -0.55 -7.79 18.52
N ASN A 55 -0.90 -9.00 19.00
CA ASN A 55 -2.30 -9.35 19.25
C ASN A 55 -2.96 -8.38 20.23
N SER A 56 -2.32 -8.16 21.40
CA SER A 56 -2.85 -7.22 22.41
C SER A 56 -2.89 -5.79 21.89
N LEU A 57 -1.90 -5.38 21.10
CA LEU A 57 -1.81 -4.01 20.59
C LEU A 57 -2.84 -3.71 19.49
N VAL A 58 -3.18 -4.70 18.66
CA VAL A 58 -4.30 -4.57 17.71
C VAL A 58 -5.62 -4.49 18.47
N GLY A 59 -5.85 -5.38 19.44
CA GLY A 59 -7.04 -5.33 20.31
C GLY A 59 -7.17 -4.03 21.10
N PHE A 60 -6.05 -3.49 21.60
CA PHE A 60 -6.01 -2.18 22.28
C PHE A 60 -6.47 -1.05 21.36
N GLY A 61 -5.99 -1.00 20.10
CA GLY A 61 -6.40 0.00 19.11
C GLY A 61 -7.89 -0.07 18.80
N LEU A 62 -8.45 -1.26 18.66
CA LEU A 62 -9.89 -1.48 18.48
C LEU A 62 -10.68 -0.97 19.70
N GLY A 63 -10.23 -1.31 20.91
CA GLY A 63 -10.85 -0.85 22.16
C GLY A 63 -10.85 0.68 22.27
N LEU A 64 -9.74 1.34 21.93
CA LEU A 64 -9.65 2.80 21.89
C LEU A 64 -10.65 3.41 20.90
N ALA A 65 -10.78 2.84 19.71
CA ALA A 65 -11.73 3.32 18.70
C ALA A 65 -13.19 3.16 19.16
N LEU A 66 -13.54 2.06 19.81
CA LEU A 66 -14.85 1.85 20.44
C LEU A 66 -15.11 2.89 21.53
N GLY A 67 -14.09 3.21 22.32
CA GLY A 67 -14.13 4.27 23.36
C GLY A 67 -14.11 5.70 22.81
N GLY A 68 -14.14 5.90 21.49
CA GLY A 68 -14.20 7.22 20.85
C GLY A 68 -12.85 7.91 20.66
N LYS A 69 -11.75 7.21 20.84
CA LYS A 69 -10.40 7.75 20.64
C LYS A 69 -9.91 7.51 19.20
N THR A 70 -9.08 8.42 18.72
CA THR A 70 -8.29 8.21 17.51
C THR A 70 -6.96 7.61 17.88
N SER A 71 -6.62 6.47 17.31
CA SER A 71 -5.36 5.78 17.60
C SER A 71 -4.62 5.33 16.34
N ILE A 72 -3.30 5.36 16.43
CA ILE A 72 -2.40 4.89 15.36
C ILE A 72 -1.37 3.96 15.97
N TYR A 73 -1.38 2.72 15.51
CA TYR A 73 -0.41 1.69 15.88
C TYR A 73 0.69 1.61 14.83
N PHE A 74 1.93 1.83 15.24
CA PHE A 74 3.10 1.71 14.38
C PHE A 74 3.74 0.35 14.56
N VAL A 75 3.81 -0.44 13.49
CA VAL A 75 4.38 -1.78 13.46
C VAL A 75 5.60 -1.81 12.57
N LYS A 76 6.65 -2.52 12.98
CA LYS A 76 7.91 -2.56 12.23
C LYS A 76 7.73 -3.11 10.82
N GLN A 77 6.96 -4.19 10.67
CA GLN A 77 6.73 -4.85 9.39
C GLN A 77 5.36 -5.53 9.33
N LEU A 78 4.85 -5.69 8.11
CA LEU A 78 3.51 -6.20 7.85
C LEU A 78 3.30 -7.61 8.42
N ASP A 79 4.33 -8.46 8.36
CA ASP A 79 4.29 -9.83 8.88
C ASP A 79 3.85 -9.91 10.35
N PHE A 80 4.20 -8.94 11.16
CA PHE A 80 3.82 -8.92 12.58
C PHE A 80 2.33 -8.72 12.81
N ILE A 81 1.64 -8.14 11.84
CA ILE A 81 0.17 -7.98 11.90
C ILE A 81 -0.52 -9.35 11.89
N LEU A 82 0.11 -10.39 11.33
CA LEU A 82 -0.43 -11.75 11.34
C LEU A 82 -0.65 -12.28 12.76
N LEU A 83 0.11 -11.81 13.74
CA LEU A 83 -0.09 -12.16 15.16
C LEU A 83 -1.36 -11.56 15.76
N GLY A 84 -1.89 -10.49 15.16
CA GLY A 84 -3.15 -9.84 15.55
C GLY A 84 -4.27 -10.03 14.52
N ILE A 85 -4.13 -10.98 13.59
CA ILE A 85 -5.05 -11.15 12.46
C ILE A 85 -6.48 -11.51 12.90
N ASP A 86 -6.63 -12.22 14.02
CA ASP A 86 -7.95 -12.53 14.59
C ASP A 86 -8.77 -11.27 14.87
N HIS A 87 -8.15 -10.28 15.49
CA HIS A 87 -8.81 -8.99 15.72
C HIS A 87 -9.19 -8.27 14.43
N ILE A 88 -8.38 -8.38 13.40
CA ILE A 88 -8.60 -7.73 12.10
C ILE A 88 -9.71 -8.43 11.32
N VAL A 89 -9.76 -9.76 11.35
CA VAL A 89 -10.71 -10.55 10.56
C VAL A 89 -12.00 -10.81 11.37
N ASN A 90 -11.90 -11.36 12.57
CA ASN A 90 -13.07 -11.80 13.32
C ASN A 90 -13.68 -10.69 14.18
N THR A 91 -12.86 -10.04 15.02
CA THR A 91 -13.38 -9.01 15.93
C THR A 91 -13.91 -7.82 15.15
N LEU A 92 -13.15 -7.30 14.18
CA LEU A 92 -13.52 -6.13 13.40
C LEU A 92 -14.73 -6.39 12.52
N ASN A 93 -14.80 -7.55 11.85
CA ASN A 93 -15.95 -7.90 11.00
C ASN A 93 -17.25 -8.08 11.78
N SER A 94 -17.15 -8.42 13.07
CA SER A 94 -18.32 -8.51 13.96
C SER A 94 -18.76 -7.16 14.55
N LEU A 95 -17.90 -6.13 14.47
CA LEU A 95 -18.26 -4.80 14.96
C LEU A 95 -19.20 -4.11 13.98
N VAL A 96 -20.31 -3.61 14.51
CA VAL A 96 -21.18 -2.71 13.75
C VAL A 96 -20.48 -1.36 13.68
N LEU A 97 -19.97 -1.00 12.50
CA LEU A 97 -19.17 0.23 12.28
C LEU A 97 -19.88 1.50 12.75
N GLU A 98 -21.21 1.52 12.72
CA GLU A 98 -22.02 2.63 13.23
C GLU A 98 -21.82 2.91 14.72
N LYS A 99 -21.45 1.91 15.52
CA LYS A 99 -21.18 2.04 16.95
C LYS A 99 -19.78 2.54 17.26
N VAL A 100 -18.88 2.52 16.28
CA VAL A 100 -17.51 2.98 16.46
C VAL A 100 -17.47 4.50 16.43
N LYS A 101 -17.02 5.11 17.53
CA LYS A 101 -16.99 6.57 17.71
C LYS A 101 -15.63 7.18 17.30
N GLY A 102 -14.57 6.43 17.44
CA GLY A 102 -13.20 6.83 17.12
C GLY A 102 -12.70 6.29 15.79
N SER A 103 -11.38 6.28 15.63
CA SER A 103 -10.69 5.67 14.47
C SER A 103 -9.48 4.89 14.92
N PHE A 104 -9.15 3.83 14.16
CA PHE A 104 -7.96 3.04 14.37
C PHE A 104 -7.23 2.85 13.06
N SER A 105 -5.92 3.11 13.05
CA SER A 105 -5.07 2.90 11.90
C SER A 105 -3.79 2.18 12.29
N ILE A 106 -3.34 1.27 11.45
CA ILE A 106 -2.04 0.61 11.54
C ILE A 106 -1.15 1.20 10.45
N ILE A 107 0.08 1.58 10.80
CA ILE A 107 1.09 2.03 9.84
C ILE A 107 2.29 1.09 9.95
N THR A 108 2.74 0.55 8.82
CA THR A 108 3.78 -0.46 8.78
C THR A 108 4.63 -0.38 7.52
N TYR A 109 5.76 -1.11 7.51
CA TYR A 109 6.52 -1.39 6.31
C TYR A 109 6.15 -2.76 5.73
N ILE A 110 6.18 -2.84 4.40
CA ILE A 110 6.45 -4.11 3.71
C ILE A 110 7.95 -4.23 3.55
N VAL A 111 8.51 -5.36 4.00
CA VAL A 111 9.94 -5.68 3.89
C VAL A 111 10.19 -6.22 2.49
N ASP A 112 10.32 -5.32 1.53
CA ASP A 112 10.52 -5.61 0.12
C ASP A 112 11.98 -5.47 -0.35
N SER A 113 12.88 -5.16 0.58
CA SER A 113 14.34 -5.05 0.34
C SER A 113 15.08 -6.40 0.39
N GLY A 114 14.40 -7.47 0.73
CA GLY A 114 14.96 -8.80 0.89
C GLY A 114 14.53 -9.46 2.19
N TYR A 115 15.21 -10.53 2.55
CA TYR A 115 14.91 -11.31 3.74
C TYR A 115 15.56 -10.69 4.99
N GLU A 116 14.74 -10.27 5.95
CA GLU A 116 15.18 -9.80 7.28
C GLU A 116 14.89 -10.82 8.39
N GLY A 117 14.70 -12.09 8.06
CA GLY A 117 14.37 -13.15 8.98
C GLY A 117 13.15 -13.97 8.53
N PRO A 118 12.79 -15.04 9.24
CA PRO A 118 11.67 -15.92 8.89
C PRO A 118 10.33 -15.21 8.74
N GLN A 119 10.18 -14.06 9.40
CA GLN A 119 8.96 -13.26 9.44
C GLN A 119 8.90 -12.17 8.36
N SER A 120 9.75 -12.20 7.34
CA SER A 120 9.78 -11.19 6.26
C SER A 120 9.28 -11.79 4.95
N ARG A 121 8.14 -12.47 4.99
CA ARG A 121 7.59 -13.18 3.83
C ARG A 121 6.33 -12.59 3.26
N PHE A 122 5.69 -11.72 4.00
CA PHE A 122 4.41 -11.13 3.61
C PHE A 122 4.64 -9.85 2.82
N HIS A 123 4.38 -9.88 1.52
CA HIS A 123 4.82 -8.84 0.60
C HIS A 123 3.69 -8.03 -0.04
N SER A 124 2.43 -8.40 0.25
CA SER A 124 1.29 -7.74 -0.38
C SER A 124 0.17 -7.49 0.63
N LEU A 125 -0.52 -6.37 0.46
CA LEU A 125 -1.74 -6.07 1.21
C LEU A 125 -2.98 -6.77 0.65
N GLN A 126 -2.84 -7.43 -0.51
CA GLN A 126 -3.96 -8.05 -1.20
C GLN A 126 -4.58 -9.17 -0.37
N GLU A 127 -3.76 -9.98 0.28
CA GLU A 127 -4.21 -11.10 1.09
C GLU A 127 -5.02 -10.61 2.30
N ILE A 128 -4.56 -9.57 3.01
CA ILE A 128 -5.31 -9.01 4.14
C ILE A 128 -6.61 -8.38 3.65
N SER A 129 -6.60 -7.67 2.54
CA SER A 129 -7.81 -7.04 2.00
C SER A 129 -8.84 -8.05 1.51
N ASN A 130 -8.41 -9.26 1.13
CA ASN A 130 -9.32 -10.33 0.69
C ASN A 130 -10.03 -11.04 1.85
N ILE A 131 -9.44 -11.04 3.05
CA ILE A 131 -9.98 -11.75 4.21
C ILE A 131 -10.58 -10.82 5.27
N SER A 132 -10.46 -9.51 5.10
CA SER A 132 -10.93 -8.51 6.07
C SER A 132 -11.66 -7.36 5.39
N HIS A 133 -12.46 -6.61 6.17
CA HIS A 133 -13.09 -5.37 5.72
C HIS A 133 -12.22 -4.13 6.01
N VAL A 134 -10.94 -4.33 6.33
CA VAL A 134 -10.00 -3.24 6.58
C VAL A 134 -9.61 -2.57 5.27
N ASN A 135 -9.56 -1.25 5.30
CA ASN A 135 -9.10 -0.47 4.16
C ASN A 135 -7.57 -0.53 4.08
N CYS A 136 -7.04 -1.37 3.21
CA CYS A 136 -5.60 -1.58 2.98
C CYS A 136 -5.07 -0.61 1.92
N ILE A 137 -4.02 0.16 2.25
CA ILE A 137 -3.53 1.25 1.40
C ILE A 137 -2.01 1.19 1.29
N TYR A 138 -1.51 1.11 0.07
CA TYR A 138 -0.11 1.35 -0.25
C TYR A 138 0.17 2.85 -0.30
N LEU A 139 1.16 3.31 0.44
CA LEU A 139 1.66 4.68 0.40
C LEU A 139 2.87 4.73 -0.53
N ILE A 140 2.67 5.17 -1.77
CA ILE A 140 3.66 5.03 -2.85
C ILE A 140 4.37 6.36 -3.13
N PHE A 141 3.69 7.31 -3.76
CA PHE A 141 4.25 8.61 -4.10
C PHE A 141 3.69 9.74 -3.22
N PRO A 142 4.37 10.87 -3.07
CA PRO A 142 3.94 11.93 -2.15
C PRO A 142 2.50 12.41 -2.34
N ASP A 143 2.01 12.50 -3.58
CA ASP A 143 0.64 12.96 -3.87
C ASP A 143 -0.43 11.94 -3.44
N ASP A 144 -0.14 10.63 -3.50
CA ASP A 144 -1.04 9.60 -3.01
C ASP A 144 -0.94 9.44 -1.49
N ILE A 145 0.26 9.59 -0.93
CA ILE A 145 0.48 9.62 0.53
C ILE A 145 -0.37 10.73 1.15
N GLU A 146 -0.31 11.95 0.60
CA GLU A 146 -1.09 13.06 1.13
C GLU A 146 -2.60 12.80 0.98
N TYR A 147 -3.03 12.30 -0.17
CA TYR A 147 -4.45 12.02 -0.40
C TYR A 147 -4.99 10.97 0.56
N ASN A 148 -4.24 9.91 0.81
CA ASN A 148 -4.68 8.82 1.67
C ASN A 148 -4.58 9.16 3.16
N LEU A 149 -3.52 9.83 3.60
CA LEU A 149 -3.37 10.21 5.01
C LEU A 149 -4.37 11.27 5.46
N LYS A 150 -4.98 12.05 4.57
CA LYS A 150 -6.13 12.91 4.90
C LYS A 150 -7.30 12.13 5.50
N LYS A 151 -7.40 10.84 5.23
CA LYS A 151 -8.49 9.96 5.67
C LYS A 151 -8.18 9.23 6.98
N ILE A 152 -6.98 9.39 7.53
CA ILE A 152 -6.51 8.61 8.69
C ILE A 152 -7.42 8.74 9.93
N ASN A 153 -8.09 9.87 10.06
CA ASN A 153 -8.99 10.16 11.18
C ASN A 153 -10.47 9.85 10.89
N LYS A 154 -10.79 9.30 9.72
CA LYS A 154 -12.16 8.87 9.44
C LYS A 154 -12.49 7.65 10.26
N LYS A 155 -13.78 7.49 10.60
CA LYS A 155 -14.33 6.34 11.35
C LYS A 155 -14.26 5.05 10.51
N ILE A 156 -13.07 4.69 10.08
CA ILE A 156 -12.77 3.46 9.36
C ILE A 156 -11.45 2.90 9.90
N PHE A 157 -11.30 1.61 9.73
CA PHE A 157 -10.06 0.94 10.08
C PHE A 157 -9.17 0.88 8.84
N ASN A 158 -7.93 1.34 9.00
CA ASN A 158 -6.98 1.41 7.88
C ASN A 158 -5.68 0.68 8.23
N ILE A 159 -5.10 0.04 7.22
CA ILE A 159 -3.70 -0.41 7.24
C ILE A 159 -2.97 0.36 6.14
N PHE A 160 -2.02 1.18 6.53
CA PHE A 160 -1.15 1.94 5.62
C PHE A 160 0.21 1.29 5.57
N CYS A 161 0.69 0.96 4.36
CA CYS A 161 2.00 0.38 4.16
C CYS A 161 2.92 1.28 3.38
N LEU A 162 4.17 1.37 3.84
CA LEU A 162 5.31 1.93 3.14
C LEU A 162 6.22 0.82 2.61
N SER A 163 6.93 1.06 1.52
CA SER A 163 8.02 0.21 1.08
C SER A 163 9.26 0.47 1.90
N GLN A 164 9.85 -0.55 2.52
CA GLN A 164 11.12 -0.40 3.21
C GLN A 164 12.25 -0.04 2.24
N LYS A 165 12.31 -0.74 1.11
CA LYS A 165 13.32 -0.54 0.07
C LYS A 165 13.27 0.85 -0.53
N HIS A 166 12.08 1.32 -0.89
CA HIS A 166 11.89 2.54 -1.65
C HIS A 166 11.67 3.79 -0.79
N SER A 167 11.54 3.64 0.54
CA SER A 167 11.28 4.74 1.46
C SER A 167 12.33 5.86 1.41
N ARG A 168 13.57 5.54 1.02
CA ARG A 168 14.68 6.50 0.91
C ARG A 168 14.85 7.13 -0.47
N LEU A 169 14.05 6.72 -1.46
CA LEU A 169 14.11 7.30 -2.80
C LEU A 169 13.62 8.76 -2.79
N ASP A 170 14.30 9.60 -3.55
CA ASP A 170 13.83 10.94 -3.91
C ASP A 170 13.09 10.86 -5.24
N ILE A 171 11.79 10.64 -5.16
CA ILE A 171 10.91 10.45 -6.32
C ILE A 171 9.57 11.12 -6.04
N ASN A 172 9.12 11.97 -6.97
CA ASN A 172 7.93 12.77 -6.76
C ASN A 172 7.18 13.03 -8.09
N PRO A 173 6.65 11.99 -8.76
CA PRO A 173 5.78 12.21 -9.90
C PRO A 173 4.51 12.92 -9.46
N LYS A 174 4.00 13.82 -10.31
CA LYS A 174 2.77 14.54 -10.04
C LYS A 174 1.55 13.75 -10.47
N CYS A 175 0.59 13.61 -9.58
CA CYS A 175 -0.69 12.99 -9.89
C CYS A 175 -1.53 13.92 -10.76
N LEU A 176 -1.89 13.46 -11.97
CA LEU A 176 -2.72 14.21 -12.91
C LEU A 176 -4.20 14.08 -12.55
N LYS A 177 -4.66 12.88 -12.19
CA LYS A 177 -6.07 12.62 -11.91
C LYS A 177 -6.24 11.45 -10.93
N LYS A 178 -7.32 11.49 -10.16
CA LYS A 178 -7.71 10.48 -9.18
C LYS A 178 -9.04 9.86 -9.55
N PHE A 179 -9.17 8.57 -9.38
CA PHE A 179 -10.37 7.78 -9.70
C PHE A 179 -10.72 6.85 -8.54
N ASP A 180 -11.93 6.32 -8.54
CA ASP A 180 -12.43 5.40 -7.52
C ASP A 180 -12.11 5.89 -6.09
N ASN A 181 -12.54 7.11 -5.78
CA ASN A 181 -12.26 7.75 -4.48
C ASN A 181 -10.76 7.75 -4.11
N GLY A 182 -9.88 7.83 -5.12
CA GLY A 182 -8.42 7.88 -4.96
C GLY A 182 -7.77 6.54 -4.71
N LYS A 183 -8.45 5.43 -4.98
CA LYS A 183 -7.85 4.09 -5.01
C LYS A 183 -6.97 3.88 -6.23
N ILE A 184 -7.29 4.60 -7.33
CA ILE A 184 -6.54 4.61 -8.59
C ILE A 184 -6.09 6.04 -8.90
N LEU A 185 -4.81 6.21 -9.20
CA LEU A 185 -4.20 7.49 -9.53
C LEU A 185 -3.53 7.43 -10.91
N LYS A 186 -3.69 8.48 -11.71
CA LYS A 186 -3.04 8.62 -13.00
C LYS A 186 -1.89 9.61 -12.90
N TYR A 187 -0.69 9.20 -13.32
CA TYR A 187 0.54 10.00 -13.22
C TYR A 187 1.09 10.49 -14.56
N SER A 188 0.71 9.86 -15.66
CA SER A 188 1.08 10.34 -17.00
C SER A 188 0.00 10.04 -18.03
N SER A 189 0.09 10.72 -19.19
CA SER A 189 -0.80 10.54 -20.32
C SER A 189 -0.02 10.38 -21.60
N GLY A 190 -0.32 9.31 -22.36
CA GLY A 190 0.32 9.01 -23.64
C GLY A 190 -0.50 8.03 -24.47
N ASN A 191 0.06 7.59 -25.60
CA ASN A 191 -0.66 6.78 -26.58
C ASN A 191 0.05 5.46 -26.92
N LYS A 192 1.28 5.24 -26.45
CA LYS A 192 2.09 4.10 -26.81
C LYS A 192 1.63 2.80 -26.14
N ALA A 193 1.31 2.89 -24.85
CA ALA A 193 0.69 1.81 -24.08
C ALA A 193 0.07 2.36 -22.80
N THR A 194 -0.89 1.62 -22.26
CA THR A 194 -1.39 1.79 -20.90
C THR A 194 -0.51 0.97 -19.95
N VAL A 195 0.02 1.60 -18.91
CA VAL A 195 0.81 0.95 -17.85
C VAL A 195 -0.01 1.02 -16.57
N VAL A 196 -0.25 -0.13 -15.96
CA VAL A 196 -0.98 -0.24 -14.69
C VAL A 196 -0.09 -0.95 -13.69
N SER A 197 0.06 -0.40 -12.52
CA SER A 197 0.79 -1.01 -11.43
C SER A 197 -0.03 -1.02 -10.15
N ILE A 198 0.11 -2.07 -9.35
CA ILE A 198 -0.43 -2.13 -8.00
C ILE A 198 0.71 -2.14 -6.98
N GLY A 199 0.49 -1.46 -5.86
CA GLY A 199 1.43 -1.44 -4.76
C GLY A 199 2.81 -0.92 -5.15
N PHE A 200 3.85 -1.50 -4.59
CA PHE A 200 5.22 -1.05 -4.78
C PHE A 200 5.85 -1.45 -6.11
N ALA A 201 5.20 -2.30 -6.91
CA ALA A 201 5.54 -2.47 -8.32
C ALA A 201 5.54 -1.15 -9.11
N SER A 202 4.83 -0.14 -8.59
CA SER A 202 4.77 1.21 -9.16
C SER A 202 6.12 1.91 -9.22
N TYR A 203 7.02 1.65 -8.27
CA TYR A 203 8.38 2.21 -8.32
C TYR A 203 9.18 1.65 -9.48
N TYR A 204 9.08 0.32 -9.71
CA TYR A 204 9.73 -0.33 -10.84
C TYR A 204 9.17 0.15 -12.18
N ALA A 205 7.84 0.16 -12.32
CA ALA A 205 7.18 0.63 -13.54
C ALA A 205 7.55 2.09 -13.85
N TYR A 206 7.59 2.94 -12.83
CA TYR A 206 7.99 4.33 -12.98
C TYR A 206 9.45 4.46 -13.42
N ASP A 207 10.40 3.82 -12.71
CA ASP A 207 11.84 3.94 -13.00
C ASP A 207 12.21 3.38 -14.38
N LYS A 208 11.68 2.20 -14.73
CA LYS A 208 12.07 1.49 -15.97
C LYS A 208 11.32 1.94 -17.22
N ILE A 209 10.10 2.44 -17.08
CA ILE A 209 9.24 2.72 -18.23
C ILE A 209 8.86 4.20 -18.33
N ILE A 210 8.42 4.80 -17.21
CA ILE A 210 7.74 6.09 -17.26
C ILE A 210 8.71 7.26 -17.19
N LYS A 211 9.69 7.22 -16.32
CA LYS A 211 10.57 8.34 -15.95
C LYS A 211 11.19 9.06 -17.16
N ASN A 212 11.66 8.29 -18.14
CA ASN A 212 12.33 8.83 -19.34
C ASN A 212 11.38 8.99 -20.55
N SER A 213 10.11 8.63 -20.41
CA SER A 213 9.11 8.60 -21.50
C SER A 213 7.72 8.93 -21.00
N ILE A 214 7.63 9.92 -20.10
CA ILE A 214 6.39 10.24 -19.37
C ILE A 214 5.20 10.57 -20.27
N ASN A 215 5.46 11.14 -21.46
CA ASN A 215 4.44 11.51 -22.41
C ASN A 215 4.04 10.38 -23.38
N ASP A 216 4.73 9.23 -23.32
CA ASP A 216 4.46 8.10 -24.19
C ASP A 216 3.37 7.18 -23.62
N TYR A 217 3.25 7.11 -22.31
CA TYR A 217 2.44 6.13 -21.62
C TYR A 217 1.31 6.76 -20.79
N ASP A 218 0.15 6.12 -20.82
CA ASP A 218 -0.88 6.32 -19.79
C ASP A 218 -0.49 5.50 -18.56
N PHE A 219 -0.07 6.14 -17.47
CA PHE A 219 0.38 5.43 -16.27
C PHE A 219 -0.62 5.56 -15.12
N PHE A 220 -1.12 4.40 -14.68
CA PHE A 220 -2.05 4.26 -13.56
C PHE A 220 -1.41 3.49 -12.42
N VAL A 221 -1.61 3.99 -11.22
CA VAL A 221 -1.17 3.37 -9.97
C VAL A 221 -2.39 3.01 -9.13
N ILE A 222 -2.48 1.76 -8.73
CA ILE A 222 -3.52 1.26 -7.82
C ILE A 222 -2.92 1.22 -6.42
N SER A 223 -3.38 2.11 -5.55
CA SER A 223 -2.92 2.19 -4.15
C SER A 223 -3.76 1.38 -3.18
N ASN A 224 -4.92 0.89 -3.62
CA ASN A 224 -5.83 0.12 -2.78
C ASN A 224 -6.32 -1.13 -3.51
N PRO A 225 -6.05 -2.36 -2.98
CA PRO A 225 -6.41 -3.63 -3.64
C PRO A 225 -7.91 -3.88 -3.80
N ILE A 226 -8.76 -3.19 -3.03
CA ILE A 226 -10.21 -3.31 -3.14
C ILE A 226 -10.84 -2.38 -4.18
N SER A 227 -10.04 -1.83 -5.11
CA SER A 227 -10.57 -1.07 -6.23
C SER A 227 -11.45 -1.97 -7.13
N GLU A 228 -12.60 -1.45 -7.54
CA GLU A 228 -13.59 -2.20 -8.32
C GLU A 228 -13.91 -1.57 -9.67
N SER A 229 -13.65 -0.27 -9.83
CA SER A 229 -13.94 0.46 -11.06
C SER A 229 -12.69 0.63 -11.91
N PHE A 230 -12.62 -0.09 -13.02
CA PHE A 230 -11.51 -0.04 -13.97
C PHE A 230 -11.83 0.69 -15.28
N ASP A 231 -12.97 1.36 -15.38
CA ASP A 231 -13.45 1.95 -16.64
C ASP A 231 -12.42 2.87 -17.32
N MET A 232 -11.75 3.71 -16.52
CA MET A 232 -10.73 4.61 -17.04
C MET A 232 -9.50 3.89 -17.59
N ILE A 233 -9.13 2.76 -16.97
CA ILE A 233 -8.02 1.90 -17.41
C ILE A 233 -8.42 1.18 -18.70
N ILE A 234 -9.64 0.66 -18.76
CA ILE A 234 -10.18 -0.01 -19.94
C ILE A 234 -10.26 0.96 -21.13
N GLN A 235 -10.76 2.17 -20.93
CA GLN A 235 -10.79 3.22 -21.97
C GLN A 235 -9.39 3.55 -22.48
N SER A 236 -8.42 3.67 -21.58
CA SER A 236 -7.03 3.88 -21.94
C SER A 236 -6.45 2.70 -22.74
N ALA A 237 -6.70 1.46 -22.29
CA ALA A 237 -6.24 0.26 -22.98
C ALA A 237 -6.86 0.10 -24.36
N LYS A 238 -8.13 0.46 -24.54
CA LYS A 238 -8.80 0.51 -25.87
C LYS A 238 -8.15 1.52 -26.80
N LYS A 239 -7.77 2.69 -26.29
CA LYS A 239 -7.08 3.74 -27.05
C LYS A 239 -5.67 3.29 -27.47
N THR A 240 -4.89 2.74 -26.54
CA THR A 240 -3.48 2.38 -26.76
C THR A 240 -3.30 1.02 -27.40
N LYS A 241 -4.31 0.15 -27.40
CA LYS A 241 -4.30 -1.25 -27.89
C LYS A 241 -3.26 -2.16 -27.20
N LYS A 242 -2.58 -1.64 -26.19
CA LYS A 242 -1.54 -2.36 -25.44
C LYS A 242 -1.59 -1.98 -23.96
N ILE A 243 -1.57 -2.98 -23.09
CA ILE A 243 -1.52 -2.78 -21.65
C ILE A 243 -0.38 -3.58 -21.01
N LEU A 244 0.34 -2.95 -20.10
CA LEU A 244 1.40 -3.57 -19.27
C LEU A 244 0.94 -3.53 -17.82
N LEU A 245 0.82 -4.68 -17.19
CA LEU A 245 0.33 -4.86 -15.83
C LEU A 245 1.50 -5.24 -14.91
N PHE A 246 1.73 -4.47 -13.85
CA PHE A 246 2.78 -4.70 -12.87
C PHE A 246 2.16 -4.98 -11.50
N ASP A 247 2.43 -6.15 -10.95
CA ASP A 247 1.93 -6.58 -9.64
C ASP A 247 3.10 -6.79 -8.67
N ASP A 248 2.96 -6.35 -7.43
CA ASP A 248 3.95 -6.55 -6.39
C ASP A 248 3.80 -7.90 -5.67
N SER A 249 2.76 -8.67 -5.99
CA SER A 249 2.62 -10.01 -5.46
C SER A 249 3.71 -10.94 -6.00
N ARG A 250 4.11 -11.90 -5.19
CA ARG A 250 5.07 -12.94 -5.58
C ARG A 250 4.39 -14.18 -6.16
N SER A 251 3.09 -14.29 -6.03
CA SER A 251 2.33 -15.42 -6.57
C SER A 251 1.77 -15.10 -7.95
N PRO A 252 2.19 -15.81 -9.01
CA PRO A 252 1.62 -15.62 -10.34
C PRO A 252 0.15 -16.05 -10.45
N ASN A 253 -0.33 -16.84 -9.48
CA ASN A 253 -1.64 -17.48 -9.54
C ASN A 253 -2.74 -16.75 -8.76
N LYS A 254 -2.44 -15.65 -8.07
CA LYS A 254 -3.39 -14.95 -7.19
C LYS A 254 -3.12 -13.44 -7.16
N ASN A 255 -2.89 -12.84 -8.31
CA ASN A 255 -2.66 -11.40 -8.29
C ASN A 255 -3.93 -10.62 -8.59
N PHE A 256 -4.01 -9.43 -8.03
CA PHE A 256 -5.14 -8.52 -8.18
C PHE A 256 -5.40 -8.15 -9.65
N LEU A 257 -4.35 -8.07 -10.46
CA LEU A 257 -4.46 -7.67 -11.84
C LEU A 257 -5.09 -8.74 -12.73
N ASP A 258 -5.25 -9.99 -12.26
CA ASP A 258 -6.01 -11.02 -12.98
C ASP A 258 -7.50 -10.64 -13.13
N LYS A 259 -8.05 -9.95 -12.12
CA LYS A 259 -9.41 -9.41 -12.21
C LYS A 259 -9.53 -8.37 -13.34
N LEU A 260 -8.53 -7.50 -13.47
CA LEU A 260 -8.49 -6.53 -14.55
C LEU A 260 -8.31 -7.20 -15.92
N GLU A 261 -7.45 -8.20 -16.02
CA GLU A 261 -7.27 -8.99 -17.24
C GLU A 261 -8.53 -9.69 -17.67
N LEU A 262 -9.25 -10.34 -16.73
CA LEU A 262 -10.53 -10.98 -17.01
C LEU A 262 -11.53 -9.98 -17.61
N VAL A 263 -11.61 -8.78 -17.03
CA VAL A 263 -12.47 -7.71 -17.55
C VAL A 263 -12.04 -7.27 -18.96
N LEU A 264 -10.74 -7.12 -19.20
CA LEU A 264 -10.22 -6.77 -20.52
C LEU A 264 -10.51 -7.83 -21.59
N ASN A 265 -10.39 -9.11 -21.24
CA ASN A 265 -10.67 -10.23 -22.16
C ASN A 265 -12.15 -10.34 -22.56
N ASN A 266 -13.05 -9.82 -21.73
CA ASN A 266 -14.48 -9.78 -22.04
C ASN A 266 -14.86 -8.65 -23.02
N HIS A 267 -13.92 -7.78 -23.38
CA HIS A 267 -14.14 -6.76 -24.39
C HIS A 267 -13.82 -7.30 -25.79
N SER A 268 -14.67 -6.95 -26.77
CA SER A 268 -14.53 -7.38 -28.18
C SER A 268 -13.29 -6.86 -28.89
N GLU A 269 -12.61 -5.86 -28.32
CA GLU A 269 -11.41 -5.26 -28.89
C GLU A 269 -10.15 -6.06 -28.53
N LYS A 270 -9.31 -6.34 -29.54
CA LYS A 270 -8.03 -7.00 -29.35
C LYS A 270 -7.05 -6.07 -28.64
N ILE A 271 -6.87 -6.25 -27.32
CA ILE A 271 -5.89 -5.53 -26.50
C ILE A 271 -4.73 -6.49 -26.21
N LYS A 272 -3.50 -6.08 -26.51
CA LYS A 272 -2.31 -6.87 -26.16
C LYS A 272 -2.00 -6.68 -24.68
N VAL A 273 -2.17 -7.72 -23.87
CA VAL A 273 -1.87 -7.74 -22.43
C VAL A 273 -0.48 -8.33 -22.19
N SER A 274 0.31 -7.71 -21.33
CA SER A 274 1.57 -8.23 -20.80
C SER A 274 1.61 -8.04 -19.30
N LYS A 275 1.84 -9.12 -18.54
CA LYS A 275 1.89 -9.08 -17.07
C LYS A 275 3.31 -9.27 -16.56
N TYR A 276 3.62 -8.55 -15.49
CA TYR A 276 4.89 -8.58 -14.78
C TYR A 276 4.62 -8.71 -13.29
N TYR A 277 5.24 -9.68 -12.65
CA TYR A 277 5.14 -9.90 -11.22
C TYR A 277 6.53 -10.11 -10.62
N LYS A 278 6.62 -9.96 -9.32
CA LYS A 278 7.88 -10.15 -8.60
C LYS A 278 8.19 -11.64 -8.54
N LYS A 279 9.41 -12.02 -8.99
CA LYS A 279 9.86 -13.40 -8.95
C LYS A 279 9.95 -13.88 -7.50
N ASP A 280 9.34 -15.03 -7.20
CA ASP A 280 9.47 -15.69 -5.92
C ASP A 280 10.68 -16.61 -5.95
N GLU A 281 11.83 -16.12 -5.53
CA GLU A 281 13.02 -16.94 -5.30
C GLU A 281 13.07 -17.35 -3.84
N ILE A 282 12.51 -18.52 -3.55
CA ILE A 282 12.41 -19.10 -2.20
C ILE A 282 13.80 -19.40 -1.60
N ILE A 283 14.83 -19.44 -2.42
CA ILE A 283 16.14 -20.05 -2.08
C ILE A 283 17.15 -19.00 -1.62
N ASP A 284 16.99 -17.72 -1.95
CA ASP A 284 17.99 -16.72 -1.63
C ASP A 284 17.58 -15.89 -0.42
N LEU A 285 18.36 -15.99 0.67
CA LEU A 285 18.13 -15.27 1.93
C LEU A 285 18.25 -13.75 1.77
N TYR A 286 18.83 -13.26 0.68
CA TYR A 286 19.10 -11.85 0.40
C TYR A 286 18.79 -11.49 -1.05
N ILE A 287 17.53 -11.63 -1.46
CA ILE A 287 17.14 -11.22 -2.82
C ILE A 287 17.07 -9.70 -2.90
N ASN A 288 18.16 -9.10 -3.35
CA ASN A 288 18.29 -7.66 -3.59
C ASN A 288 17.83 -7.22 -5.00
N LYS A 289 17.24 -8.10 -5.79
CA LYS A 289 16.88 -7.79 -7.18
C LYS A 289 15.37 -7.63 -7.31
N ASP A 290 14.95 -6.47 -7.81
CA ASP A 290 13.61 -6.24 -8.35
C ASP A 290 13.52 -6.89 -9.74
N ASP A 291 13.57 -8.20 -9.80
CA ASP A 291 13.39 -8.94 -11.04
C ASP A 291 11.88 -9.11 -11.29
N TYR A 292 11.27 -8.11 -11.89
CA TYR A 292 9.94 -8.24 -12.46
C TYR A 292 10.07 -8.97 -13.79
N GLN A 293 9.61 -10.20 -13.84
CA GLN A 293 9.62 -11.02 -15.03
C GLN A 293 8.26 -11.00 -15.73
N PRO A 294 8.26 -11.03 -17.08
CA PRO A 294 7.01 -11.24 -17.81
C PRO A 294 6.49 -12.64 -17.50
N ILE A 295 5.18 -12.74 -17.27
CA ILE A 295 4.48 -14.02 -17.32
C ILE A 295 4.51 -14.44 -18.77
N ILE A 296 5.32 -15.40 -19.09
CA ILE A 296 5.29 -16.07 -20.39
C ILE A 296 4.15 -17.08 -20.27
N ASP A 297 3.01 -16.75 -20.88
CA ASP A 297 1.97 -17.76 -21.10
C ASP A 297 2.63 -18.88 -21.90
N LYS A 298 3.01 -19.96 -21.23
CA LYS A 298 3.26 -21.22 -21.89
C LYS A 298 1.90 -21.63 -22.41
N LYS A 299 1.63 -21.34 -23.67
CA LYS A 299 0.49 -21.99 -24.35
C LYS A 299 0.65 -23.49 -24.15
N PRO A 300 -0.44 -24.19 -23.81
CA PRO A 300 -0.42 -25.64 -23.69
C PRO A 300 0.03 -26.31 -24.97
#